data_00eee431a4183b2d556444f06b6e8bde
#
_entry.id   00eee431a4183b2d556444f06b6e8bde
#
_cell.length_a   1.000
_cell.length_b   1.000
_cell.length_c   1.000
_cell.angle_alpha   90.00
_cell.angle_beta   90.00
_cell.angle_gamma   90.00
#
_symmetry.space_group_name_H-M   'P 1'
#
loop_
_entity.id
_entity.type
_entity.pdbx_description
1 polymer ?
#
loop_
_entity_poly.entity_id
_entity_poly.type
_entity_poly.pdbx_seq_one_letter_code
_entity_poly.pdbx_strand_id
1 'polypeptide(L)'
;MGLTKQSVGMGAVDSGLEIKKQTPDDKIIAIAGNPNVGKSTLFNNLTGMNQHTGNWPGKTVTNAQGYCKTKEHSYVLVDIPGTYSLMAHSAEEEVARNFICFGGSDGVMVVCDATCLERNLNLVLQTMEISDRVLVCVNLMDEAARKNITIDLKGLSEKLGVPVAGTIARKKRSLDPVSYTHLTLPTNR
;
A
#
# COMPACT_ATOMS: atom_id res chain seq x y z
N MET A 1 39.82 -5.99 15.79
CA MET A 1 38.63 -6.74 15.34
C MET A 1 37.65 -5.73 14.77
N GLY A 2 37.51 -5.66 13.46
CA GLY A 2 36.62 -4.72 12.78
C GLY A 2 35.18 -5.17 12.89
N LEU A 3 34.29 -4.28 13.27
CA LEU A 3 32.83 -4.46 13.21
C LEU A 3 32.43 -4.64 11.75
N THR A 4 31.98 -5.83 11.37
CA THR A 4 31.42 -6.10 10.05
C THR A 4 29.98 -5.58 9.99
N LYS A 5 29.48 -5.21 8.79
CA LYS A 5 28.11 -4.73 8.56
C LYS A 5 27.02 -5.67 9.11
N GLN A 6 27.36 -6.92 9.41
CA GLN A 6 26.48 -7.91 10.04
C GLN A 6 26.36 -7.75 11.57
N SER A 7 27.26 -7.01 12.22
CA SER A 7 27.25 -6.81 13.68
C SER A 7 26.57 -5.51 14.13
N VAL A 8 26.14 -4.68 13.19
CA VAL A 8 25.45 -3.41 13.47
C VAL A 8 23.97 -3.59 13.08
N GLY A 9 23.20 -4.14 14.00
CA GLY A 9 21.72 -4.03 14.13
C GLY A 9 20.79 -3.98 12.91
N MET A 10 21.28 -3.86 11.66
CA MET A 10 20.46 -3.83 10.44
C MET A 10 19.95 -5.22 10.01
N GLY A 11 20.50 -6.29 10.54
CA GLY A 11 20.02 -7.67 10.28
C GLY A 11 18.92 -8.14 11.23
N ALA A 12 18.54 -7.32 12.23
CA ALA A 12 17.54 -7.71 13.22
C ALA A 12 16.11 -7.21 12.90
N VAL A 13 15.93 -6.40 11.85
CA VAL A 13 14.65 -5.81 11.46
C VAL A 13 14.29 -6.13 10.02
N ASP A 14 14.79 -7.24 9.50
CA ASP A 14 14.28 -7.79 8.24
C ASP A 14 12.82 -8.21 8.48
N SER A 15 11.91 -7.75 7.62
CA SER A 15 10.49 -8.17 7.67
C SER A 15 10.34 -9.70 7.60
N GLY A 16 11.42 -10.40 7.26
CA GLY A 16 11.49 -11.85 7.11
C GLY A 16 10.56 -12.39 6.00
N LEU A 17 9.83 -11.51 5.33
CA LEU A 17 8.93 -11.90 4.26
C LEU A 17 9.70 -12.08 2.95
N GLU A 18 9.76 -13.30 2.45
CA GLU A 18 10.32 -13.58 1.13
C GLU A 18 9.37 -13.07 0.04
N ILE A 19 9.81 -12.06 -0.73
CA ILE A 19 9.05 -11.51 -1.83
C ILE A 19 9.49 -12.19 -3.12
N LYS A 20 8.56 -12.89 -3.77
CA LYS A 20 8.80 -13.58 -5.03
C LYS A 20 8.66 -12.60 -6.20
N LYS A 21 9.78 -12.12 -6.74
CA LYS A 21 9.82 -11.36 -7.99
C LYS A 21 9.82 -12.30 -9.19
N GLN A 22 9.11 -11.95 -10.27
CA GLN A 22 9.18 -12.67 -11.55
C GLN A 22 10.40 -12.22 -12.35
N THR A 23 10.74 -10.94 -12.24
CA THR A 23 11.93 -10.35 -12.85
C THR A 23 12.68 -9.50 -11.82
N PRO A 24 14.01 -9.30 -11.99
CA PRO A 24 14.78 -8.43 -11.10
C PRO A 24 14.27 -6.98 -11.06
N ASP A 25 13.65 -6.53 -12.15
CA ASP A 25 13.16 -5.17 -12.33
C ASP A 25 11.77 -4.94 -11.72
N ASP A 26 11.11 -5.99 -11.21
CA ASP A 26 9.81 -5.87 -10.57
C ASP A 26 9.89 -4.94 -9.36
N LYS A 27 9.01 -3.95 -9.34
CA LYS A 27 8.88 -3.03 -8.21
C LYS A 27 7.91 -3.58 -7.18
N ILE A 28 8.22 -3.39 -5.90
CA ILE A 28 7.41 -3.87 -4.78
C ILE A 28 6.55 -2.72 -4.27
N ILE A 29 5.23 -2.90 -4.29
CA ILE A 29 4.27 -1.93 -3.76
C ILE A 29 3.52 -2.55 -2.59
N ALA A 30 3.65 -1.94 -1.41
CA ALA A 30 2.84 -2.28 -0.25
C ALA A 30 1.43 -1.70 -0.40
N ILE A 31 0.40 -2.50 -0.12
CA ILE A 31 -0.98 -2.01 -0.07
C ILE A 31 -1.43 -1.94 1.38
N ALA A 32 -1.49 -0.72 1.90
CA ALA A 32 -1.93 -0.38 3.25
C ALA A 32 -3.39 0.13 3.25
N GLY A 33 -4.02 0.16 4.39
CA GLY A 33 -5.36 0.74 4.55
C GLY A 33 -6.03 0.25 5.82
N ASN A 34 -7.04 1.01 6.26
CA ASN A 34 -7.85 0.63 7.41
C ASN A 34 -8.63 -0.67 7.11
N PRO A 35 -9.07 -1.40 8.12
CA PRO A 35 -9.98 -2.53 7.92
C PRO A 35 -11.25 -2.10 7.16
N ASN A 36 -11.72 -2.97 6.25
CA ASN A 36 -12.98 -2.82 5.49
C ASN A 36 -13.05 -1.66 4.47
N VAL A 37 -11.94 -1.03 4.12
CA VAL A 37 -11.89 0.00 3.05
C VAL A 37 -11.95 -0.57 1.62
N GLY A 38 -12.08 -1.88 1.48
CA GLY A 38 -12.07 -2.57 0.18
C GLY A 38 -10.67 -2.89 -0.35
N LYS A 39 -9.65 -2.91 0.53
CA LYS A 39 -8.24 -3.18 0.22
C LYS A 39 -8.07 -4.51 -0.53
N SER A 40 -8.60 -5.61 -0.01
CA SER A 40 -8.50 -6.94 -0.64
C SER A 40 -9.24 -7.01 -1.98
N THR A 41 -10.36 -6.30 -2.13
CA THR A 41 -11.06 -6.21 -3.42
C THR A 41 -10.22 -5.48 -4.47
N LEU A 42 -9.57 -4.38 -4.07
CA LEU A 42 -8.65 -3.64 -4.91
C LEU A 42 -7.46 -4.51 -5.33
N PHE A 43 -6.81 -5.16 -4.35
CA PHE A 43 -5.69 -6.08 -4.56
C PHE A 43 -6.05 -7.20 -5.54
N ASN A 44 -7.17 -7.89 -5.33
CA ASN A 44 -7.62 -8.98 -6.18
C ASN A 44 -7.86 -8.53 -7.63
N ASN A 45 -8.42 -7.34 -7.82
CA ASN A 45 -8.68 -6.82 -9.16
C ASN A 45 -7.42 -6.33 -9.87
N LEU A 46 -6.45 -5.76 -9.15
CA LEU A 46 -5.16 -5.35 -9.72
C LEU A 46 -4.30 -6.57 -10.09
N THR A 47 -4.32 -7.63 -9.29
CA THR A 47 -3.54 -8.85 -9.52
C THR A 47 -4.24 -9.87 -10.42
N GLY A 48 -5.50 -9.63 -10.80
CA GLY A 48 -6.30 -10.59 -11.57
C GLY A 48 -6.52 -11.91 -10.81
N MET A 49 -6.51 -11.87 -9.47
CA MET A 49 -6.60 -13.02 -8.56
C MET A 49 -5.39 -13.99 -8.62
N ASN A 50 -4.32 -13.60 -9.33
CA ASN A 50 -3.05 -14.31 -9.32
C ASN A 50 -2.25 -13.92 -8.07
N GLN A 51 -2.55 -14.59 -6.96
CA GLN A 51 -1.96 -14.27 -5.65
C GLN A 51 -1.43 -15.51 -4.96
N HIS A 52 -0.39 -15.31 -4.17
CA HIS A 52 0.12 -16.26 -3.20
C HIS A 52 -0.21 -15.76 -1.80
N THR A 53 -0.83 -16.62 -1.00
CA THR A 53 -1.13 -16.30 0.40
C THR A 53 -0.20 -17.07 1.32
N GLY A 54 0.15 -16.48 2.44
CA GLY A 54 0.98 -17.10 3.47
C GLY A 54 0.82 -16.37 4.81
N ASN A 55 1.67 -16.70 5.76
CA ASN A 55 1.73 -15.95 7.02
C ASN A 55 3.02 -15.14 7.08
N TRP A 56 2.97 -14.02 7.80
CA TRP A 56 4.17 -13.29 8.14
C TRP A 56 5.08 -14.15 9.02
N PRO A 57 6.39 -14.21 8.76
CA PRO A 57 7.31 -15.05 9.52
C PRO A 57 7.22 -14.77 11.02
N GLY A 58 7.02 -15.83 11.81
CA GLY A 58 6.91 -15.75 13.27
C GLY A 58 5.66 -15.04 13.81
N LYS A 59 4.68 -14.76 12.95
CA LYS A 59 3.40 -14.14 13.34
C LYS A 59 2.21 -14.96 12.82
N THR A 60 1.07 -14.85 13.50
CA THR A 60 -0.21 -15.44 13.05
C THR A 60 -0.94 -14.59 12.02
N VAL A 61 -0.27 -13.54 11.53
CA VAL A 61 -0.82 -12.56 10.60
C VAL A 61 -0.63 -13.04 9.17
N THR A 62 -1.68 -12.99 8.36
CA THR A 62 -1.66 -13.41 6.96
C THR A 62 -1.08 -12.33 6.05
N ASN A 63 -0.43 -12.74 4.96
CA ASN A 63 -0.03 -11.89 3.85
C ASN A 63 -0.57 -12.43 2.53
N ALA A 64 -0.68 -11.56 1.55
CA ALA A 64 -0.92 -11.95 0.18
C ALA A 64 0.03 -11.17 -0.74
N GLN A 65 0.60 -11.88 -1.71
CA GLN A 65 1.46 -11.31 -2.74
C GLN A 65 0.84 -11.59 -4.10
N GLY A 66 0.83 -10.62 -4.98
CA GLY A 66 0.27 -10.80 -6.31
C GLY A 66 0.99 -9.93 -7.34
N TYR A 67 0.90 -10.34 -8.60
CA TYR A 67 1.56 -9.65 -9.70
C TYR A 67 0.58 -8.74 -10.42
N CYS A 68 1.05 -7.53 -10.71
CA CYS A 68 0.34 -6.57 -11.53
C CYS A 68 1.27 -6.05 -12.61
N LYS A 69 0.82 -6.08 -13.86
CA LYS A 69 1.58 -5.59 -15.00
C LYS A 69 0.88 -4.41 -15.63
N THR A 70 1.61 -3.32 -15.78
CA THR A 70 1.20 -2.15 -16.57
C THR A 70 1.89 -2.18 -17.94
N LYS A 71 1.67 -1.17 -18.76
CA LYS A 71 2.35 -1.08 -20.06
C LYS A 71 3.86 -0.87 -19.93
N GLU A 72 4.30 -0.21 -18.87
CA GLU A 72 5.69 0.23 -18.71
C GLU A 72 6.45 -0.61 -17.67
N HIS A 73 5.78 -1.09 -16.64
CA HIS A 73 6.41 -1.76 -15.51
C HIS A 73 5.62 -2.98 -15.02
N SER A 74 6.33 -3.89 -14.38
CA SER A 74 5.75 -4.97 -13.58
C SER A 74 5.94 -4.72 -12.10
N TYR A 75 4.94 -5.14 -11.32
CA TYR A 75 4.87 -4.89 -9.88
C TYR A 75 4.53 -6.16 -9.12
N VAL A 76 5.16 -6.32 -7.97
CA VAL A 76 4.71 -7.23 -6.92
C VAL A 76 3.92 -6.41 -5.91
N LEU A 77 2.62 -6.65 -5.82
CA LEU A 77 1.76 -6.05 -4.83
C LEU A 77 1.80 -6.91 -3.57
N VAL A 78 2.02 -6.30 -2.41
CA VAL A 78 2.00 -6.97 -1.11
C VAL A 78 0.87 -6.41 -0.28
N ASP A 79 -0.14 -7.25 0.00
CA ASP A 79 -1.26 -6.89 0.85
C ASP A 79 -0.82 -6.97 2.30
N ILE A 80 -0.62 -5.83 2.96
CA ILE A 80 -0.28 -5.78 4.38
C ILE A 80 -1.53 -5.75 5.24
N PRO A 81 -1.47 -6.19 6.51
CA PRO A 81 -2.63 -6.24 7.40
C PRO A 81 -3.36 -4.90 7.47
N GLY A 82 -4.70 -4.95 7.53
CA GLY A 82 -5.51 -3.75 7.73
C GLY A 82 -5.30 -3.17 9.13
N THR A 83 -4.91 -1.89 9.21
CA THR A 83 -4.60 -1.23 10.48
C THR A 83 -5.11 0.20 10.47
N TYR A 84 -5.38 0.74 11.65
CA TYR A 84 -5.78 2.14 11.82
C TYR A 84 -4.60 3.07 12.08
N SER A 85 -3.45 2.51 12.43
CA SER A 85 -2.26 3.23 12.86
C SER A 85 -1.01 2.41 12.59
N LEU A 86 0.15 3.05 12.55
CA LEU A 86 1.48 2.43 12.48
C LEU A 86 2.25 2.56 13.80
N MET A 87 1.56 2.84 14.91
CA MET A 87 2.18 3.04 16.23
C MET A 87 2.63 1.74 16.92
N ALA A 88 2.37 0.58 16.31
CA ALA A 88 2.79 -0.74 16.75
C ALA A 88 2.24 -1.20 18.11
N HIS A 89 0.95 -0.92 18.34
CA HIS A 89 0.22 -1.41 19.52
C HIS A 89 -0.38 -2.81 19.31
N SER A 90 -0.46 -3.29 18.06
CA SER A 90 -0.89 -4.65 17.71
C SER A 90 0.14 -5.36 16.83
N ALA A 91 -0.01 -6.69 16.69
CA ALA A 91 0.86 -7.47 15.80
C ALA A 91 0.71 -7.04 14.33
N GLU A 92 -0.51 -6.68 13.91
CA GLU A 92 -0.81 -6.19 12.57
C GLU A 92 -0.15 -4.82 12.30
N GLU A 93 -0.22 -3.90 13.26
CA GLU A 93 0.42 -2.59 13.17
C GLU A 93 1.94 -2.70 13.11
N GLU A 94 2.51 -3.56 13.94
CA GLU A 94 3.95 -3.85 13.94
C GLU A 94 4.40 -4.40 12.58
N VAL A 95 3.68 -5.38 12.04
CA VAL A 95 3.97 -5.98 10.74
C VAL A 95 3.87 -4.93 9.63
N ALA A 96 2.79 -4.14 9.61
CA ALA A 96 2.58 -3.10 8.61
C ALA A 96 3.72 -2.07 8.64
N ARG A 97 4.04 -1.54 9.81
CA ARG A 97 5.13 -0.57 9.99
C ARG A 97 6.47 -1.14 9.56
N ASN A 98 6.83 -2.33 10.05
CA ASN A 98 8.12 -2.94 9.78
C ASN A 98 8.29 -3.24 8.29
N PHE A 99 7.21 -3.66 7.61
CA PHE A 99 7.27 -3.89 6.17
C PHE A 99 7.45 -2.59 5.38
N ILE A 100 6.73 -1.53 5.72
CA ILE A 100 6.87 -0.23 5.05
C ILE A 100 8.28 0.35 5.27
N CYS A 101 8.81 0.26 6.50
CA CYS A 101 10.13 0.81 6.83
C CYS A 101 11.30 -0.02 6.28
N PHE A 102 11.19 -1.35 6.32
CA PHE A 102 12.36 -2.23 6.16
C PHE A 102 12.13 -3.39 5.18
N GLY A 103 10.90 -3.62 4.71
CA GLY A 103 10.55 -4.72 3.82
C GLY A 103 10.94 -4.53 2.36
N GLY A 104 11.68 -3.46 2.04
CA GLY A 104 12.18 -3.21 0.68
C GLY A 104 11.09 -2.80 -0.31
N SER A 105 9.96 -2.25 0.15
CA SER A 105 8.94 -1.72 -0.74
C SER A 105 9.45 -0.48 -1.48
N ASP A 106 9.21 -0.44 -2.80
CA ASP A 106 9.52 0.70 -3.66
C ASP A 106 8.49 1.84 -3.52
N GLY A 107 7.35 1.57 -2.93
CA GLY A 107 6.31 2.55 -2.64
C GLY A 107 5.14 1.94 -1.87
N VAL A 108 4.27 2.79 -1.38
CA VAL A 108 3.10 2.41 -0.59
C VAL A 108 1.82 2.99 -1.19
N MET A 109 0.84 2.13 -1.45
CA MET A 109 -0.51 2.53 -1.80
C MET A 109 -1.38 2.47 -0.55
N VAL A 110 -1.89 3.61 -0.09
CA VAL A 110 -2.80 3.67 1.05
C VAL A 110 -4.24 3.76 0.56
N VAL A 111 -5.03 2.73 0.86
CA VAL A 111 -6.44 2.64 0.48
C VAL A 111 -7.31 3.26 1.57
N CYS A 112 -8.11 4.25 1.18
CA CYS A 112 -9.01 5.00 2.06
C CYS A 112 -10.47 4.79 1.65
N ASP A 113 -11.37 4.82 2.62
CA ASP A 113 -12.81 4.82 2.40
C ASP A 113 -13.30 6.27 2.19
N ALA A 114 -13.89 6.54 1.03
CA ALA A 114 -14.46 7.84 0.67
C ALA A 114 -15.57 8.30 1.63
N THR A 115 -16.26 7.38 2.29
CA THR A 115 -17.37 7.70 3.20
C THR A 115 -16.94 8.10 4.60
N CYS A 116 -15.68 7.85 4.96
CA CYS A 116 -15.08 8.21 6.26
C CYS A 116 -13.59 8.61 6.08
N LEU A 117 -13.33 9.46 5.08
CA LEU A 117 -11.98 9.81 4.65
C LEU A 117 -11.13 10.41 5.77
N GLU A 118 -11.69 11.29 6.59
CA GLU A 118 -11.01 11.96 7.71
C GLU A 118 -10.30 10.95 8.62
N ARG A 119 -11.00 9.89 9.02
CA ARG A 119 -10.43 8.82 9.84
C ARG A 119 -9.29 8.08 9.16
N ASN A 120 -9.37 7.91 7.84
CA ASN A 120 -8.38 7.18 7.06
C ASN A 120 -7.11 8.02 6.81
N LEU A 121 -7.23 9.34 6.79
CA LEU A 121 -6.10 10.24 6.59
C LEU A 121 -5.04 10.13 7.68
N ASN A 122 -5.38 9.70 8.90
CA ASN A 122 -4.40 9.45 9.95
C ASN A 122 -3.34 8.42 9.51
N LEU A 123 -3.76 7.30 8.91
CA LEU A 123 -2.84 6.29 8.38
C LEU A 123 -2.02 6.83 7.18
N VAL A 124 -2.65 7.65 6.32
CA VAL A 124 -1.95 8.30 5.20
C VAL A 124 -0.81 9.17 5.70
N LEU A 125 -1.08 10.05 6.67
CA LEU A 125 -0.06 10.96 7.22
C LEU A 125 1.08 10.20 7.88
N GLN A 126 0.77 9.18 8.70
CA GLN A 126 1.80 8.32 9.30
C GLN A 126 2.63 7.57 8.25
N THR A 127 2.01 7.13 7.16
CA THR A 127 2.74 6.48 6.06
C THR A 127 3.66 7.47 5.35
N MET A 128 3.23 8.72 5.16
CA MET A 128 4.04 9.77 4.54
C MET A 128 5.24 10.19 5.40
N GLU A 129 5.18 10.00 6.72
CA GLU A 129 6.32 10.26 7.61
C GLU A 129 7.45 9.22 7.44
N ILE A 130 7.12 8.01 6.98
CA ILE A 130 8.07 6.89 6.91
C ILE A 130 8.37 6.42 5.47
N SER A 131 7.68 6.95 4.46
CA SER A 131 7.88 6.62 3.05
C SER A 131 7.73 7.86 2.17
N ASP A 132 8.71 8.09 1.31
CA ASP A 132 8.71 9.21 0.35
C ASP A 132 7.83 8.93 -0.89
N ARG A 133 7.40 7.68 -1.08
CA ARG A 133 6.67 7.23 -2.26
C ARG A 133 5.30 6.69 -1.86
N VAL A 134 4.35 7.59 -1.67
CA VAL A 134 2.99 7.28 -1.25
C VAL A 134 2.00 7.64 -2.35
N LEU A 135 1.07 6.71 -2.62
CA LEU A 135 -0.11 6.92 -3.44
C LEU A 135 -1.34 6.75 -2.56
N VAL A 136 -2.26 7.71 -2.59
CA VAL A 136 -3.54 7.60 -1.89
C VAL A 136 -4.62 7.13 -2.86
N CYS A 137 -5.26 6.01 -2.54
CA CYS A 137 -6.37 5.44 -3.30
C CYS A 137 -7.67 5.62 -2.52
N VAL A 138 -8.50 6.60 -2.90
CA VAL A 138 -9.80 6.85 -2.29
C VAL A 138 -10.84 5.93 -2.94
N ASN A 139 -11.18 4.85 -2.24
CA ASN A 139 -12.11 3.83 -2.72
C ASN A 139 -13.54 4.08 -2.23
N LEU A 140 -14.49 3.30 -2.75
CA LEU A 140 -15.92 3.42 -2.45
C LEU A 140 -16.53 4.76 -2.87
N MET A 141 -16.03 5.36 -3.96
CA MET A 141 -16.53 6.62 -4.50
C MET A 141 -18.02 6.57 -4.87
N ASP A 142 -18.53 5.41 -5.28
CA ASP A 142 -19.95 5.19 -5.55
C ASP A 142 -20.81 5.20 -4.27
N GLU A 143 -20.26 4.76 -3.15
CA GLU A 143 -20.94 4.83 -1.86
C GLU A 143 -20.96 6.24 -1.29
N ALA A 144 -19.86 6.98 -1.45
CA ALA A 144 -19.81 8.40 -1.13
C ALA A 144 -20.85 9.20 -1.92
N ALA A 145 -20.93 8.97 -3.24
CA ALA A 145 -21.93 9.63 -4.08
C ALA A 145 -23.38 9.32 -3.65
N ARG A 146 -23.68 8.07 -3.27
CA ARG A 146 -25.01 7.69 -2.72
C ARG A 146 -25.34 8.37 -1.39
N LYS A 147 -24.31 8.75 -0.62
CA LYS A 147 -24.45 9.48 0.65
C LYS A 147 -24.36 11.01 0.47
N ASN A 148 -24.36 11.50 -0.78
CA ASN A 148 -24.17 12.92 -1.12
C ASN A 148 -22.86 13.49 -0.58
N ILE A 149 -21.81 12.66 -0.50
CA ILE A 149 -20.47 13.09 -0.12
C ILE A 149 -19.68 13.35 -1.41
N THR A 150 -19.18 14.58 -1.56
CA THR A 150 -18.30 14.97 -2.67
C THR A 150 -16.88 15.13 -2.15
N ILE A 151 -15.91 14.56 -2.86
CA ILE A 151 -14.50 14.63 -2.50
C ILE A 151 -13.74 15.33 -3.63
N ASP A 152 -13.08 16.42 -3.29
CA ASP A 152 -12.13 17.10 -4.19
C ASP A 152 -10.79 16.38 -4.16
N LEU A 153 -10.64 15.38 -5.06
CA LEU A 153 -9.42 14.57 -5.16
C LEU A 153 -8.21 15.42 -5.57
N LYS A 154 -8.42 16.44 -6.41
CA LYS A 154 -7.34 17.32 -6.86
C LYS A 154 -6.86 18.20 -5.71
N GLY A 155 -7.75 18.86 -5.01
CA GLY A 155 -7.41 19.66 -3.84
C GLY A 155 -6.79 18.83 -2.72
N LEU A 156 -7.24 17.58 -2.55
CA LEU A 156 -6.63 16.65 -1.60
C LEU A 156 -5.19 16.31 -1.99
N SER A 157 -4.94 16.01 -3.29
CA SER A 157 -3.59 15.73 -3.80
C SER A 157 -2.66 16.95 -3.63
N GLU A 158 -3.14 18.14 -3.91
CA GLU A 158 -2.37 19.38 -3.75
C GLU A 158 -2.02 19.64 -2.28
N LYS A 159 -2.96 19.42 -1.36
CA LYS A 159 -2.72 19.60 0.09
C LYS A 159 -1.81 18.56 0.70
N LEU A 160 -1.91 17.30 0.27
CA LEU A 160 -1.05 16.24 0.76
C LEU A 160 0.34 16.24 0.09
N GLY A 161 0.46 16.80 -1.12
CA GLY A 161 1.70 16.74 -1.90
C GLY A 161 2.00 15.37 -2.48
N VAL A 162 1.01 14.46 -2.51
CA VAL A 162 1.13 13.11 -3.06
C VAL A 162 -0.01 12.83 -4.04
N PRO A 163 0.19 11.90 -5.00
CA PRO A 163 -0.88 11.51 -5.92
C PRO A 163 -2.10 10.94 -5.19
N VAL A 164 -3.30 11.34 -5.62
CA VAL A 164 -4.58 10.83 -5.10
C VAL A 164 -5.44 10.35 -6.26
N ALA A 165 -5.91 9.11 -6.19
CA ALA A 165 -6.80 8.52 -7.18
C ALA A 165 -8.12 8.08 -6.54
N GLY A 166 -9.25 8.39 -7.19
CA GLY A 166 -10.57 7.90 -6.80
C GLY A 166 -10.89 6.57 -7.49
N THR A 167 -11.41 5.60 -6.73
CA THR A 167 -11.72 4.27 -7.26
C THR A 167 -13.06 3.73 -6.79
N ILE A 168 -13.56 2.77 -7.57
CA ILE A 168 -14.65 1.88 -7.22
C ILE A 168 -14.09 0.47 -7.42
N ALA A 169 -13.45 -0.10 -6.41
CA ALA A 169 -12.66 -1.32 -6.54
C ALA A 169 -13.43 -2.47 -7.23
N ARG A 170 -14.75 -2.52 -7.12
CA ARG A 170 -15.60 -3.51 -7.81
C ARG A 170 -15.66 -3.33 -9.34
N LYS A 171 -15.29 -2.15 -9.88
CA LYS A 171 -15.32 -1.82 -11.31
C LYS A 171 -13.91 -1.75 -11.86
N LYS A 172 -13.46 -2.76 -12.61
CA LYS A 172 -12.10 -2.80 -13.17
C LYS A 172 -11.68 -1.52 -13.91
N ARG A 173 -12.59 -0.92 -14.70
CA ARG A 173 -12.30 0.34 -15.43
C ARG A 173 -11.96 1.53 -14.52
N SER A 174 -12.39 1.51 -13.25
CA SER A 174 -12.06 2.57 -12.30
C SER A 174 -10.65 2.45 -11.74
N LEU A 175 -9.93 1.39 -12.05
CA LEU A 175 -8.57 1.13 -11.61
C LEU A 175 -7.52 1.62 -12.63
N ASP A 176 -7.96 2.01 -13.84
CA ASP A 176 -7.07 2.55 -14.86
C ASP A 176 -6.23 3.74 -14.36
N PRO A 177 -6.77 4.72 -13.60
CA PRO A 177 -5.96 5.81 -13.04
C PRO A 177 -4.87 5.30 -12.09
N VAL A 178 -5.15 4.26 -11.29
CA VAL A 178 -4.17 3.65 -10.38
C VAL A 178 -3.06 2.95 -11.16
N SER A 179 -3.44 2.22 -12.23
CA SER A 179 -2.49 1.48 -13.04
C SER A 179 -1.65 2.36 -13.98
N TYR A 180 -2.21 3.47 -14.47
CA TYR A 180 -1.60 4.27 -15.53
C TYR A 180 -0.79 5.47 -15.05
N THR A 181 -1.27 6.17 -14.02
CA THR A 181 -0.74 7.49 -13.68
C THR A 181 0.09 7.51 -12.42
N HIS A 182 -0.09 6.55 -11.52
CA HIS A 182 0.36 6.69 -10.15
C HIS A 182 1.33 5.58 -9.68
N LEU A 183 1.36 4.43 -10.33
CA LEU A 183 2.42 3.45 -10.07
C LEU A 183 3.76 3.87 -10.68
N THR A 184 3.76 4.75 -11.70
CA THR A 184 4.94 5.49 -12.13
C THR A 184 5.12 6.72 -11.23
N LEU A 185 5.45 6.50 -9.96
CA LEU A 185 5.69 7.58 -9.01
C LEU A 185 6.80 8.50 -9.55
N PRO A 186 6.53 9.81 -9.80
CA PRO A 186 7.58 10.72 -10.20
C PRO A 186 8.60 10.80 -9.06
N THR A 187 9.85 10.50 -9.37
CA THR A 187 10.99 10.82 -8.51
C THR A 187 11.20 12.31 -8.57
N ASN A 188 10.42 13.09 -7.85
CA ASN A 188 10.77 14.48 -7.61
C ASN A 188 11.76 14.50 -6.45
N ARG A 189 13.02 14.66 -6.82
CA ARG A 189 14.02 15.31 -5.97
C ARG A 189 13.94 16.81 -6.20
#